data_810e120bedd85692fb41132b47b7229c
#
_entry.id   810e120bedd85692fb41132b47b7229c
#
_cell.length_a   1.000
_cell.length_b   1.000
_cell.length_c   1.000
_cell.angle_alpha   90.00
_cell.angle_beta   90.00
_cell.angle_gamma   90.00
#
_symmetry.space_group_name_H-M   'P 1'
#
loop_
_entity.id
_entity.type
_entity.pdbx_description
1 polymer ?
#
loop_
_entity_poly.entity_id
_entity_poly.type
_entity_poly.pdbx_seq_one_letter_code
_entity_poly.pdbx_strand_id
1 'polypeptide(L)'
;MIIGDNDQIAITETLMKGSITMDQKFLDVMKHEGPATIVTINAQPAHVVNTWMSYVQVTDKQLLIPAAGMHSIEQDFSTDNHVIITVGSKEVEGTQGPSAGFHVYGAGQFLTSGDDFDTMKKKFPWITRVLKVDIDKIEQKI
;
A
#
# COMPACT_ATOMS: atom_id res chain seq x y z
N MET A 1 -22.24 9.08 -8.43
CA MET A 1 -21.93 8.70 -8.66
C MET A 1 -21.73 8.22 -8.69
N ILE A 2 -21.38 8.51 -9.00
CA ILE A 2 -20.97 8.16 -9.30
C ILE A 2 -20.66 7.99 -9.42
N ILE A 3 -20.45 8.17 -9.72
CA ILE A 3 -19.96 8.04 -10.17
C ILE A 3 -19.62 7.55 -10.49
N GLY A 4 -19.63 7.83 -10.83
CA GLY A 4 -19.19 7.42 -11.41
C GLY A 4 -18.77 7.40 -11.46
N ASP A 5 -18.55 7.61 -11.83
CA ASP A 5 -18.11 7.76 -11.97
C ASP A 5 -17.71 8.15 -11.61
N ASN A 6 -17.52 8.54 -11.76
CA ASN A 6 -17.09 8.96 -11.62
C ASN A 6 -16.98 9.21 -11.04
N ASP A 7 -16.98 9.41 -11.13
CA ASP A 7 -16.88 9.66 -10.80
C ASP A 7 -16.96 9.81 -10.06
N GLN A 8 -16.96 10.05 -10.11
CA GLN A 8 -16.88 10.20 -9.65
C GLN A 8 -16.54 10.48 -8.94
N ILE A 9 -16.44 10.84 -9.00
CA ILE A 9 -16.01 11.16 -8.49
C ILE A 9 -15.65 11.50 -7.81
N ALA A 10 -15.66 11.74 -7.83
CA ALA A 10 -15.29 11.94 -7.38
C ALA A 10 -15.14 12.03 -6.57
N ILE A 11 -15.23 12.16 -6.79
CA ILE A 11 -15.04 12.14 -6.18
C ILE A 11 -15.09 12.37 -5.56
N THR A 12 -15.26 12.57 -5.76
CA THR A 12 -15.09 12.67 -5.34
C THR A 12 -14.71 12.98 -4.81
N GLU A 13 -14.59 13.34 -4.90
CA GLU A 13 -14.09 13.61 -4.57
C GLU A 13 -13.62 13.67 -3.83
N THR A 14 -13.60 14.00 -3.97
CA THR A 14 -13.13 14.07 -3.31
C THR A 14 -13.11 14.39 -2.45
N LEU A 15 -13.36 14.74 -2.36
CA LEU A 15 -13.20 15.07 -1.59
C LEU A 15 -13.40 15.06 -0.48
N MET A 16 -13.75 14.87 -0.54
CA MET A 16 -13.84 14.84 0.76
C MET A 16 -12.60 15.10 1.43
N LYS A 17 -12.55 15.95 2.21
CA LYS A 17 -11.46 16.40 2.76
C LYS A 17 -10.76 15.46 3.59
N GLY A 18 -9.49 15.20 3.40
CA GLY A 18 -8.68 14.30 4.18
C GLY A 18 -8.99 12.83 3.97
N SER A 19 -9.93 12.56 3.08
CA SER A 19 -10.38 11.21 2.82
C SER A 19 -9.85 10.73 1.50
N ILE A 20 -9.41 9.47 1.42
CA ILE A 20 -9.02 8.84 0.19
C ILE A 20 -10.08 7.82 -0.15
N THR A 21 -10.71 7.99 -1.31
CA THR A 21 -11.65 6.99 -1.82
C THR A 21 -10.84 5.83 -2.37
N MET A 22 -11.05 4.64 -1.82
CA MET A 22 -10.34 3.46 -2.27
C MET A 22 -10.88 3.02 -3.62
N ASP A 23 -9.98 2.88 -4.58
CA ASP A 23 -10.30 2.38 -5.91
C ASP A 23 -10.73 0.91 -5.79
N GLN A 24 -11.94 0.60 -6.29
CA GLN A 24 -12.44 -0.76 -6.21
C GLN A 24 -11.54 -1.75 -6.98
N LYS A 25 -10.99 -1.30 -8.10
CA LYS A 25 -10.10 -2.16 -8.89
C LYS A 25 -8.81 -2.45 -8.12
N PHE A 26 -8.29 -1.47 -7.39
CA PHE A 26 -7.16 -1.70 -6.50
C PHE A 26 -7.51 -2.77 -5.46
N LEU A 27 -8.69 -2.65 -4.84
CA LEU A 27 -9.11 -3.64 -3.85
C LEU A 27 -9.27 -5.03 -4.47
N ASP A 28 -9.75 -5.10 -5.71
CA ASP A 28 -9.87 -6.37 -6.42
C ASP A 28 -8.49 -6.99 -6.66
N VAL A 29 -7.51 -6.18 -7.05
CA VAL A 29 -6.12 -6.65 -7.21
C VAL A 29 -5.61 -7.22 -5.90
N MET A 30 -5.87 -6.54 -4.79
CA MET A 30 -5.36 -6.97 -3.48
C MET A 30 -5.97 -8.26 -2.96
N LYS A 31 -7.01 -8.78 -3.61
CA LYS A 31 -7.59 -10.08 -3.28
C LYS A 31 -6.79 -11.25 -3.86
N HIS A 32 -5.85 -10.98 -4.74
CA HIS A 32 -5.03 -12.00 -5.38
C HIS A 32 -3.63 -12.02 -4.77
N GLU A 33 -2.96 -13.13 -4.90
CA GLU A 33 -1.60 -13.23 -4.39
C GLU A 33 -0.60 -12.74 -5.44
N GLY A 34 0.49 -12.19 -4.94
CA GLY A 34 1.61 -11.73 -5.74
C GLY A 34 2.54 -10.91 -4.88
N PRO A 35 3.69 -10.52 -5.42
CA PRO A 35 4.60 -9.68 -4.65
C PRO A 35 4.05 -8.27 -4.49
N ALA A 36 4.27 -7.70 -3.33
CA ALA A 36 4.09 -6.28 -3.06
C ALA A 36 5.48 -5.71 -2.86
N THR A 37 5.87 -4.78 -3.73
CA THR A 37 7.25 -4.26 -3.75
C THR A 37 7.28 -2.88 -3.12
N ILE A 38 8.13 -2.71 -2.12
CA ILE A 38 8.28 -1.45 -1.38
C ILE A 38 9.57 -0.79 -1.85
N VAL A 39 9.47 0.46 -2.27
CA VAL A 39 10.60 1.24 -2.79
C VAL A 39 10.70 2.54 -2.00
N THR A 40 11.90 2.85 -1.48
CA THR A 40 12.17 4.13 -0.84
C THR A 40 12.56 5.14 -1.92
N ILE A 41 11.68 6.10 -2.21
CA ILE A 41 11.81 6.90 -3.41
C ILE A 41 12.79 8.07 -3.29
N ASN A 42 13.10 8.49 -2.09
CA ASN A 42 14.01 9.62 -1.87
C ASN A 42 15.36 9.19 -1.28
N ALA A 43 15.62 7.89 -1.22
CA ALA A 43 16.91 7.38 -0.75
C ALA A 43 17.93 7.29 -1.89
N GLN A 44 19.21 7.43 -1.55
CA GLN A 44 20.30 7.35 -2.50
C GLN A 44 21.34 6.33 -2.03
N PRO A 45 21.38 5.13 -2.58
CA PRO A 45 20.46 4.60 -3.59
C PRO A 45 19.12 4.20 -2.98
N ALA A 46 18.12 4.08 -3.81
CA ALA A 46 16.83 3.57 -3.37
C ALA A 46 16.97 2.09 -2.95
N HIS A 47 16.23 1.70 -1.94
CA HIS A 47 16.15 0.30 -1.54
C HIS A 47 14.81 -0.28 -1.97
N VAL A 48 14.81 -1.56 -2.28
CA VAL A 48 13.65 -2.27 -2.81
C VAL A 48 13.51 -3.57 -2.02
N VAL A 49 12.32 -3.79 -1.47
CA VAL A 49 12.02 -5.00 -0.71
C VAL A 49 10.70 -5.55 -1.20
N ASN A 50 10.64 -6.86 -1.41
CA ASN A 50 9.40 -7.53 -1.73
C ASN A 50 8.78 -8.13 -0.48
N THR A 51 7.46 -7.97 -0.33
CA THR A 51 6.63 -8.76 0.56
C THR A 51 5.52 -9.35 -0.29
N TRP A 52 4.43 -9.79 0.32
CA TRP A 52 3.36 -10.47 -0.39
C TRP A 52 2.05 -9.73 -0.23
N MET A 53 1.28 -9.66 -1.32
CA MET A 53 0.00 -8.93 -1.30
C MET A 53 -0.96 -9.48 -0.25
N SER A 54 -0.96 -10.81 -0.04
CA SER A 54 -1.81 -11.41 0.97
C SER A 54 -1.45 -11.02 2.40
N TYR A 55 -0.25 -10.53 2.62
CA TYR A 55 0.18 -10.07 3.95
C TYR A 55 -0.25 -8.63 4.22
N VAL A 56 -0.50 -7.85 3.19
CA VAL A 56 -0.84 -6.43 3.32
C VAL A 56 -2.29 -6.29 3.76
N GLN A 57 -2.50 -5.60 4.88
CA GLN A 57 -3.85 -5.33 5.38
C GLN A 57 -4.23 -3.92 4.97
N VAL A 58 -5.31 -3.80 4.20
CA VAL A 58 -5.78 -2.51 3.70
C VAL A 58 -6.86 -1.98 4.63
N THR A 59 -6.68 -0.77 5.11
CA THR A 59 -7.71 -0.04 5.85
C THR A 59 -8.09 1.20 5.03
N ASP A 60 -8.91 2.09 5.59
CA ASP A 60 -9.43 3.22 4.80
C ASP A 60 -8.36 4.03 4.10
N LYS A 61 -7.31 4.39 4.81
CA LYS A 61 -6.27 5.27 4.29
C LYS A 61 -4.89 4.76 4.56
N GLN A 62 -4.77 3.52 4.98
CA GLN A 62 -3.49 2.98 5.45
C GLN A 62 -3.28 1.56 4.98
N LEU A 63 -2.03 1.20 4.88
CA LEU A 63 -1.61 -0.18 4.70
C LEU A 63 -0.84 -0.60 5.94
N LEU A 64 -1.12 -1.80 6.43
CA LEU A 64 -0.35 -2.42 7.50
C LEU A 64 0.37 -3.63 6.90
N ILE A 65 1.68 -3.62 7.00
CA ILE A 65 2.55 -4.63 6.39
C ILE A 65 3.38 -5.30 7.47
N PRO A 66 3.31 -6.64 7.57
CA PRO A 66 4.11 -7.34 8.58
C PRO A 66 5.59 -7.29 8.23
N ALA A 67 6.43 -7.03 9.22
CA ALA A 67 7.87 -6.90 9.01
C ALA A 67 8.67 -7.65 10.05
N ALA A 68 9.64 -8.44 9.59
CA ALA A 68 10.66 -9.04 10.43
C ALA A 68 12.03 -8.60 9.96
N GLY A 69 12.19 -8.43 8.66
CA GLY A 69 13.38 -7.85 8.04
C GLY A 69 13.16 -6.39 7.70
N MET A 70 13.41 -6.01 6.43
CA MET A 70 13.20 -4.65 5.92
C MET A 70 14.10 -3.61 6.59
N HIS A 71 15.29 -4.02 7.02
CA HIS A 71 16.18 -3.11 7.76
C HIS A 71 16.68 -1.95 6.89
N SER A 72 16.88 -2.19 5.58
CA SER A 72 17.29 -1.12 4.67
C SER A 72 16.20 -0.06 4.52
N ILE A 73 14.94 -0.48 4.43
CA ILE A 73 13.79 0.44 4.36
C ILE A 73 13.73 1.27 5.65
N GLU A 74 13.84 0.60 6.79
CA GLU A 74 13.78 1.27 8.09
C GLU A 74 14.91 2.27 8.25
N GLN A 75 16.10 1.92 7.79
CA GLN A 75 17.25 2.82 7.83
C GLN A 75 17.00 4.07 7.01
N ASP A 76 16.43 3.91 5.81
CA ASP A 76 16.12 5.04 4.95
C ASP A 76 15.13 6.00 5.58
N PHE A 77 14.22 5.50 6.41
CA PHE A 77 13.21 6.32 7.09
C PHE A 77 13.81 7.34 8.05
N SER A 78 15.05 7.16 8.47
CA SER A 78 15.71 8.16 9.28
C SER A 78 15.97 9.46 8.53
N THR A 79 15.97 9.41 7.19
CA THR A 79 16.17 10.57 6.34
C THR A 79 14.85 10.97 5.66
N ASP A 80 14.13 10.00 5.09
CA ASP A 80 12.88 10.26 4.40
C ASP A 80 12.05 8.99 4.40
N ASN A 81 10.78 9.11 4.76
CA ASN A 81 9.91 7.94 4.91
C ASN A 81 8.89 7.77 3.79
N HIS A 82 9.09 8.45 2.66
CA HIS A 82 8.18 8.29 1.53
C HIS A 82 8.52 7.04 0.75
N VAL A 83 7.49 6.30 0.41
CA VAL A 83 7.62 5.03 -0.31
C VAL A 83 6.64 4.97 -1.48
N ILE A 84 6.97 4.13 -2.45
CA ILE A 84 6.01 3.64 -3.44
C ILE A 84 5.89 2.15 -3.19
N ILE A 85 4.66 1.67 -3.16
CA ILE A 85 4.40 0.23 -3.07
C ILE A 85 3.72 -0.17 -4.37
N THR A 86 4.28 -1.16 -5.05
CA THR A 86 3.72 -1.64 -6.32
C THR A 86 3.04 -2.97 -6.10
N VAL A 87 1.85 -3.10 -6.66
CA VAL A 87 1.06 -4.34 -6.62
C VAL A 87 0.43 -4.56 -7.98
N GLY A 88 0.07 -5.80 -8.27
CA GLY A 88 -0.58 -6.09 -9.54
C GLY A 88 -1.12 -7.50 -9.58
N SER A 89 -2.06 -7.73 -10.51
CA SER A 89 -2.60 -9.06 -10.75
C SER A 89 -2.98 -9.21 -12.21
N LYS A 90 -2.59 -10.31 -12.82
CA LYS A 90 -3.01 -10.62 -14.17
C LYS A 90 -4.44 -11.17 -14.21
N GLU A 91 -5.04 -11.41 -13.04
CA GLU A 91 -6.41 -11.90 -12.93
C GLU A 91 -7.44 -10.77 -12.95
N VAL A 92 -6.99 -9.51 -12.94
CA VAL A 92 -7.87 -8.35 -12.91
C VAL A 92 -7.68 -7.56 -14.20
N GLU A 93 -8.79 -7.15 -14.82
CA GLU A 93 -8.76 -6.38 -16.06
C GLU A 93 -8.03 -5.05 -15.84
N GLY A 94 -7.07 -4.76 -16.70
CA GLY A 94 -6.33 -3.50 -16.67
C GLY A 94 -6.82 -2.51 -17.72
N THR A 95 -6.04 -1.46 -17.94
CA THR A 95 -6.39 -0.42 -18.92
C THR A 95 -6.18 -0.87 -20.36
N GLN A 96 -5.28 -1.84 -20.59
CA GLN A 96 -4.91 -2.29 -21.91
C GLN A 96 -5.13 -3.79 -22.14
N GLY A 97 -5.67 -4.50 -21.16
CA GLY A 97 -5.86 -5.93 -21.29
C GLY A 97 -5.94 -6.61 -19.95
N PRO A 98 -5.72 -7.91 -19.89
CA PRO A 98 -5.99 -8.72 -18.72
C PRO A 98 -4.89 -8.66 -17.66
N SER A 99 -4.49 -7.49 -17.23
CA SER A 99 -3.68 -7.33 -16.04
C SER A 99 -3.80 -5.90 -15.55
N ALA A 100 -3.89 -5.73 -14.25
CA ALA A 100 -3.99 -4.42 -13.62
C ALA A 100 -2.86 -4.26 -12.61
N GLY A 101 -2.24 -3.09 -12.58
CA GLY A 101 -1.15 -2.79 -11.66
C GLY A 101 -1.28 -1.38 -11.12
N PHE A 102 -0.89 -1.22 -9.88
CA PHE A 102 -1.05 0.04 -9.16
C PHE A 102 0.22 0.43 -8.44
N HIS A 103 0.43 1.72 -8.31
CA HIS A 103 1.42 2.30 -7.41
C HIS A 103 0.66 2.98 -6.27
N VAL A 104 1.05 2.65 -5.04
CA VAL A 104 0.54 3.30 -3.84
C VAL A 104 1.66 4.18 -3.31
N TYR A 105 1.38 5.49 -3.20
CA TYR A 105 2.34 6.46 -2.69
C TYR A 105 1.96 6.80 -1.26
N GLY A 106 2.93 6.83 -0.37
CA GLY A 106 2.64 7.17 1.01
C GLY A 106 3.85 7.40 1.86
N ALA A 107 3.60 7.67 3.12
CA ALA A 107 4.64 7.88 4.14
C ALA A 107 4.53 6.77 5.17
N GLY A 108 5.67 6.15 5.51
CA GLY A 108 5.69 4.99 6.37
C GLY A 108 6.28 5.25 7.75
N GLN A 109 5.93 4.37 8.67
CA GLN A 109 6.58 4.29 9.97
C GLN A 109 6.58 2.85 10.44
N PHE A 110 7.57 2.48 11.21
CA PHE A 110 7.63 1.14 11.80
C PHE A 110 7.10 1.19 13.22
N LEU A 111 6.14 0.31 13.52
CA LEU A 111 5.52 0.22 14.84
C LEU A 111 6.03 -1.02 15.57
N THR A 112 6.35 -0.87 16.86
CA THR A 112 6.77 -1.98 17.71
C THR A 112 5.76 -2.28 18.81
N SER A 113 4.69 -1.49 18.91
CA SER A 113 3.66 -1.65 19.93
C SER A 113 2.38 -0.95 19.48
N GLY A 114 1.32 -1.13 20.24
CA GLY A 114 0.03 -0.49 19.99
C GLY A 114 -0.97 -1.45 19.35
N ASP A 115 -2.18 -0.92 19.12
CA ASP A 115 -3.28 -1.76 18.63
C ASP A 115 -3.02 -2.38 17.27
N ASP A 116 -2.45 -1.59 16.35
CA ASP A 116 -2.14 -2.10 15.00
C ASP A 116 -1.08 -3.19 15.08
N PHE A 117 -0.05 -2.99 15.91
CA PHE A 117 0.98 -3.99 16.09
C PHE A 117 0.37 -5.28 16.69
N ASP A 118 -0.45 -5.14 17.72
CA ASP A 118 -1.04 -6.28 18.41
C ASP A 118 -1.94 -7.10 17.46
N THR A 119 -2.73 -6.41 16.67
CA THR A 119 -3.61 -7.05 15.69
C THR A 119 -2.79 -7.83 14.65
N MET A 120 -1.74 -7.21 14.13
CA MET A 120 -0.88 -7.86 13.14
C MET A 120 -0.08 -9.01 13.74
N LYS A 121 0.34 -8.88 14.99
CA LYS A 121 1.10 -9.93 15.68
C LYS A 121 0.28 -11.21 15.83
N LYS A 122 -1.03 -11.08 16.03
CA LYS A 122 -1.91 -12.24 16.10
C LYS A 122 -1.99 -12.96 14.78
N LYS A 123 -2.03 -12.22 13.68
CA LYS A 123 -2.10 -12.79 12.33
C LYS A 123 -0.74 -13.35 11.87
N PHE A 124 0.32 -12.66 12.24
CA PHE A 124 1.69 -12.98 11.80
C PHE A 124 2.61 -13.04 13.01
N PRO A 125 2.62 -14.17 13.75
CA PRO A 125 3.39 -14.27 15.02
C PRO A 125 4.88 -14.04 14.86
N TRP A 126 5.41 -14.15 13.64
CA TRP A 126 6.85 -14.02 13.34
C TRP A 126 7.33 -12.58 13.20
N ILE A 127 6.43 -11.59 13.26
CA ILE A 127 6.83 -10.20 13.05
C ILE A 127 7.57 -9.62 14.26
N THR A 128 8.43 -8.65 13.99
CA THR A 128 9.07 -7.83 15.00
C THR A 128 8.59 -6.39 14.94
N ARG A 129 8.05 -5.97 13.78
CA ARG A 129 7.52 -4.64 13.58
C ARG A 129 6.34 -4.72 12.61
N VAL A 130 5.60 -3.63 12.54
CA VAL A 130 4.61 -3.41 11.49
C VAL A 130 5.02 -2.17 10.72
N LEU A 131 5.08 -2.28 9.40
CA LEU A 131 5.24 -1.10 8.56
C LEU A 131 3.84 -0.55 8.28
N LYS A 132 3.57 0.63 8.83
CA LYS A 132 2.30 1.33 8.63
C LYS A 132 2.53 2.44 7.61
N VAL A 133 1.77 2.42 6.53
CA VAL A 133 1.89 3.41 5.47
C VAL A 133 0.62 4.22 5.40
N ASP A 134 0.74 5.54 5.58
CA ASP A 134 -0.37 6.46 5.36
C ASP A 134 -0.40 6.77 3.86
N ILE A 135 -1.52 6.48 3.21
CA ILE A 135 -1.63 6.57 1.76
C ILE A 135 -1.88 8.01 1.34
N ASP A 136 -1.03 8.52 0.44
CA ASP A 136 -1.20 9.83 -0.17
C ASP A 136 -2.04 9.73 -1.45
N LYS A 137 -1.75 8.74 -2.29
CA LYS A 137 -2.53 8.50 -3.50
C LYS A 137 -2.31 7.08 -4.00
N ILE A 138 -3.27 6.61 -4.77
CA ILE A 138 -3.21 5.32 -5.47
C ILE A 138 -3.37 5.62 -6.95
N GLU A 139 -2.48 5.09 -7.77
CA GLU A 139 -2.44 5.38 -9.18
C GLU A 139 -2.39 4.08 -9.97
N GLN A 140 -3.33 3.90 -10.89
CA GLN A 140 -3.33 2.73 -11.77
C GLN A 140 -2.31 2.96 -12.89
N LYS A 141 -1.40 2.02 -13.06
CA LYS A 141 -0.31 2.14 -14.04
C LYS A 141 -0.55 1.27 -15.27
N ILE A 142 -1.23 0.14 -15.10
CA ILE A 142 -1.63 -0.72 -16.22
C ILE A 142 -3.02 -1.30 -15.98
#